data_0d3cbe3237fb17241226610d394bdc3b
#
_entry.id   0d3cbe3237fb17241226610d394bdc3b
#
_cell.length_a   1.000
_cell.length_b   1.000
_cell.length_c   1.000
_cell.angle_alpha   90.00
_cell.angle_beta   90.00
_cell.angle_gamma   90.00
#
_symmetry.space_group_name_H-M   'P 1'
#
loop_
_entity.id
_entity.type
_entity.pdbx_description
1 polymer ?
#
loop_
_entity_poly.entity_id
_entity_poly.type
_entity_poly.pdbx_seq_one_letter_code
_entity_poly.pdbx_strand_id
1 'polypeptide(L)'
;MTLIPRRPRASVRTAPSLPDRDARRRPRRGLAALASAAAVLTAVAIGVPAGSASAAAPSTPVPGMQVSALKDVLGDAGIEHVGVAMGSGEVQGTSADLIARHFNAMTPENEGKADAIQPVEGRFDFSGIDKLLDFADAHGMKMYFHVPYWKPQTPAWFFLDNGRPLTNSPADQALLKARMEAHMKAIADHVASRYPKGNSPIWAMDVVNEVIDDGPNGNPHDMKDTPFFRVLGEGFVDEAFQLAKKYFPGVKLFINEYNTDSPSKRADYLGLVSDLLKRHIPVEGVSQQSHIGLRSDIEELRNTIHAVKALDPNLLQAISELDVGASQAAATGNSENRNHTAPIYSNPDDTAAAVGWVYKDLFTMIRQEAGNLESVTFWGSDNSRTWLHSPSIDQPWDQPLPFGTHQEAMPAYWAS
;
A
#
# COMPACT_ATOMS: atom_id res chain seq x y z
N MET A 1 -20.92 -8.55 -58.69
CA MET A 1 -20.57 -9.96 -58.87
C MET A 1 -19.10 -10.04 -59.12
N THR A 2 -18.28 -10.11 -58.06
CA THR A 2 -16.85 -10.33 -58.17
C THR A 2 -16.40 -11.09 -56.94
N LEU A 3 -15.98 -12.33 -57.16
CA LEU A 3 -15.58 -13.32 -56.19
C LEU A 3 -14.20 -13.02 -55.62
N ILE A 4 -14.04 -12.99 -54.30
CA ILE A 4 -12.78 -12.93 -53.57
C ILE A 4 -12.39 -14.36 -53.16
N PRO A 5 -11.16 -14.85 -53.42
CA PRO A 5 -10.75 -16.20 -53.11
C PRO A 5 -10.38 -16.37 -51.62
N ARG A 6 -10.79 -17.49 -51.02
CA ARG A 6 -10.43 -17.94 -49.67
C ARG A 6 -9.00 -18.42 -49.58
N ARG A 7 -8.23 -17.98 -48.59
CA ARG A 7 -6.93 -18.53 -48.21
C ARG A 7 -7.06 -19.80 -47.36
N PRO A 8 -6.13 -20.78 -47.47
CA PRO A 8 -6.21 -22.04 -46.78
C PRO A 8 -5.75 -21.95 -45.29
N ARG A 9 -6.35 -22.78 -44.45
CA ARG A 9 -6.02 -22.97 -43.04
C ARG A 9 -4.62 -23.57 -42.90
N ALA A 10 -3.79 -22.98 -42.01
CA ALA A 10 -2.54 -23.54 -41.56
C ALA A 10 -2.79 -24.62 -40.47
N SER A 11 -2.11 -25.77 -40.62
CA SER A 11 -2.17 -26.93 -39.75
C SER A 11 -1.45 -26.65 -38.44
N VAL A 12 -2.07 -27.02 -37.32
CA VAL A 12 -1.49 -27.07 -35.99
C VAL A 12 -0.45 -28.19 -35.91
N ARG A 13 0.79 -27.85 -35.66
CA ARG A 13 1.84 -28.81 -35.28
C ARG A 13 1.86 -28.96 -33.78
N THR A 14 1.60 -30.15 -33.31
CA THR A 14 1.79 -30.61 -31.93
C THR A 14 3.28 -30.68 -31.59
N ALA A 15 3.69 -30.12 -30.47
CA ALA A 15 5.00 -30.21 -29.89
C ALA A 15 5.18 -31.55 -29.13
N PRO A 16 6.40 -32.13 -29.11
CA PRO A 16 6.65 -33.42 -28.45
C PRO A 16 6.81 -33.29 -26.94
N SER A 17 6.29 -34.31 -26.25
CA SER A 17 6.39 -34.53 -24.81
C SER A 17 7.83 -34.86 -24.38
N LEU A 18 8.28 -34.25 -23.27
CA LEU A 18 9.53 -34.59 -22.57
C LEU A 18 9.34 -35.85 -21.69
N PRO A 19 10.39 -36.71 -21.54
CA PRO A 19 10.29 -37.97 -20.82
C PRO A 19 10.39 -37.80 -19.30
N ASP A 20 9.57 -38.61 -18.66
CA ASP A 20 9.54 -38.95 -17.24
C ASP A 20 10.90 -39.52 -16.78
N ARG A 21 11.45 -39.05 -15.67
CA ARG A 21 12.57 -39.67 -14.96
C ARG A 21 12.17 -40.00 -13.55
N ASP A 22 11.70 -41.21 -13.42
CA ASP A 22 11.41 -41.90 -12.18
C ASP A 22 12.66 -42.45 -11.49
N ALA A 23 12.63 -42.34 -10.18
CA ALA A 23 13.14 -43.28 -9.17
C ALA A 23 14.65 -43.56 -8.95
N ARG A 24 14.91 -43.65 -7.65
CA ARG A 24 15.90 -44.40 -6.86
C ARG A 24 17.06 -43.56 -6.30
N ARG A 25 17.37 -43.53 -5.01
CA ARG A 25 17.35 -44.55 -3.94
C ARG A 25 17.63 -43.87 -2.59
N ARG A 26 16.95 -44.31 -1.54
CA ARG A 26 17.42 -44.14 -0.14
C ARG A 26 18.50 -45.20 0.14
N PRO A 27 19.40 -44.94 1.12
CA PRO A 27 19.60 -45.94 2.18
C PRO A 27 19.38 -45.36 3.60
N ARG A 28 18.93 -46.30 4.43
CA ARG A 28 18.75 -46.22 5.89
C ARG A 28 20.04 -46.58 6.63
N ARG A 29 20.06 -46.20 7.93
CA ARG A 29 20.84 -46.72 9.10
C ARG A 29 22.09 -45.90 9.43
N GLY A 30 22.27 -45.40 10.69
CA GLY A 30 22.51 -46.15 11.87
C GLY A 30 22.44 -45.32 13.14
N LEU A 31 21.74 -45.83 14.14
CA LEU A 31 21.86 -45.45 15.53
C LEU A 31 23.26 -45.83 16.06
N ALA A 32 23.88 -44.92 16.81
CA ALA A 32 24.90 -45.30 17.79
C ALA A 32 24.67 -44.46 19.05
N ALA A 33 24.25 -45.15 20.10
CA ALA A 33 24.26 -44.64 21.46
C ALA A 33 25.66 -44.92 22.07
N LEU A 34 26.22 -43.94 22.79
CA LEU A 34 27.32 -44.17 23.71
C LEU A 34 27.24 -43.22 24.92
N ALA A 35 27.01 -43.81 25.94
CA ALA A 35 27.36 -43.76 27.36
C ALA A 35 28.04 -42.51 27.94
N SER A 36 27.45 -42.14 29.07
CA SER A 36 27.89 -41.16 30.08
C SER A 36 29.27 -41.55 30.70
N ALA A 37 30.13 -40.56 30.85
CA ALA A 37 31.20 -40.56 31.83
C ALA A 37 31.18 -39.26 32.61
N ALA A 38 30.85 -39.36 33.89
CA ALA A 38 30.95 -38.24 34.83
C ALA A 38 32.43 -38.07 35.23
N ALA A 39 33.00 -36.91 35.00
CA ALA A 39 34.25 -36.51 35.60
C ALA A 39 34.00 -35.30 36.51
N VAL A 40 34.22 -35.55 37.80
CA VAL A 40 34.27 -34.49 38.85
C VAL A 40 35.56 -33.72 38.65
N LEU A 41 35.48 -32.42 38.36
CA LEU A 41 36.62 -31.53 38.40
C LEU A 41 36.37 -30.39 39.39
N THR A 42 37.19 -30.40 40.41
CA THR A 42 37.32 -29.37 41.43
C THR A 42 37.57 -28.00 40.84
N ALA A 43 36.71 -27.02 41.14
CA ALA A 43 36.88 -25.62 40.71
C ALA A 43 37.99 -24.94 41.50
N VAL A 44 39.09 -24.61 40.86
CA VAL A 44 40.00 -23.59 41.30
C VAL A 44 39.49 -22.24 40.78
N ALA A 45 39.07 -21.36 41.66
CA ALA A 45 38.70 -19.98 41.31
C ALA A 45 39.92 -19.19 40.94
N ILE A 46 40.17 -19.04 39.64
CA ILE A 46 41.07 -18.03 39.12
C ILE A 46 40.23 -16.80 38.80
N GLY A 47 40.48 -15.70 39.53
CA GLY A 47 39.84 -14.42 39.29
C GLY A 47 40.14 -13.93 37.86
N VAL A 48 39.08 -13.90 37.03
CA VAL A 48 39.12 -13.25 35.71
C VAL A 48 39.00 -11.75 35.98
N PRO A 49 39.93 -10.90 35.52
CA PRO A 49 39.76 -9.46 35.58
C PRO A 49 38.49 -9.09 34.76
N ALA A 50 37.67 -8.22 35.35
CA ALA A 50 36.49 -7.67 34.64
C ALA A 50 36.95 -7.11 33.30
N GLY A 51 36.52 -7.80 32.24
CA GLY A 51 36.75 -7.35 30.87
C GLY A 51 36.11 -5.97 30.70
N SER A 52 36.91 -5.01 30.31
CA SER A 52 36.45 -3.70 29.92
C SER A 52 35.37 -3.89 28.86
N ALA A 53 34.14 -3.43 29.17
CA ALA A 53 33.09 -3.35 28.16
C ALA A 53 33.68 -2.57 26.96
N SER A 54 33.88 -3.25 25.86
CA SER A 54 34.27 -2.59 24.62
C SER A 54 33.15 -1.59 24.33
N ALA A 55 33.44 -0.31 24.44
CA ALA A 55 32.56 0.73 24.00
C ALA A 55 32.23 0.39 22.53
N ALA A 56 30.98 0.16 22.21
CA ALA A 56 30.54 0.01 20.83
C ALA A 56 31.10 1.23 20.04
N ALA A 57 31.74 0.94 18.91
CA ALA A 57 32.19 2.02 18.03
C ALA A 57 30.99 2.94 17.77
N PRO A 58 31.19 4.27 17.79
CA PRO A 58 30.09 5.17 17.51
C PRO A 58 29.49 4.79 16.16
N SER A 59 28.21 4.42 16.15
CA SER A 59 27.49 4.16 14.91
C SER A 59 27.54 5.41 14.05
N THR A 60 27.94 5.26 12.78
CA THR A 60 27.90 6.39 11.84
C THR A 60 26.48 6.94 11.85
N PRO A 61 26.29 8.25 12.10
CA PRO A 61 24.95 8.81 12.13
C PRO A 61 24.24 8.57 10.80
N VAL A 62 22.99 8.10 10.85
CA VAL A 62 22.14 7.95 9.65
C VAL A 62 21.92 9.34 9.07
N PRO A 63 22.26 9.60 7.79
CA PRO A 63 22.26 10.97 7.25
C PRO A 63 20.90 11.66 7.34
N GLY A 64 19.79 10.96 7.12
CA GLY A 64 18.43 11.50 7.23
C GLY A 64 18.07 11.98 8.65
N MET A 65 18.75 11.47 9.67
CA MET A 65 18.53 11.92 11.05
C MET A 65 19.12 13.31 11.36
N GLN A 66 19.94 13.87 10.46
CA GLN A 66 20.63 15.15 10.64
C GLN A 66 19.88 16.35 10.07
N VAL A 67 18.73 16.12 9.41
CA VAL A 67 17.94 17.17 8.78
C VAL A 67 16.61 17.39 9.53
N SER A 68 15.89 18.48 9.23
CA SER A 68 14.59 18.79 9.82
C SER A 68 13.58 17.67 9.58
N ALA A 69 12.65 17.43 10.47
CA ALA A 69 11.66 16.40 10.23
C ALA A 69 10.63 16.85 9.18
N LEU A 70 10.27 15.97 8.25
CA LEU A 70 9.23 16.29 7.24
C LEU A 70 7.89 16.64 7.91
N LYS A 71 7.55 15.95 9.01
CA LYS A 71 6.34 16.24 9.79
C LYS A 71 6.33 17.66 10.37
N ASP A 72 7.49 18.22 10.69
CA ASP A 72 7.59 19.59 11.18
C ASP A 72 7.43 20.55 10.00
N VAL A 73 8.15 20.31 8.89
CA VAL A 73 8.16 21.17 7.69
C VAL A 73 6.77 21.26 7.03
N LEU A 74 6.06 20.13 6.89
CA LEU A 74 4.71 20.09 6.31
C LEU A 74 3.64 20.43 7.34
N GLY A 75 3.88 20.11 8.63
CA GLY A 75 3.00 20.51 9.74
C GLY A 75 2.94 22.02 9.92
N ASP A 76 4.07 22.72 9.79
CA ASP A 76 4.12 24.19 9.79
C ASP A 76 3.30 24.82 8.64
N ALA A 77 3.13 24.08 7.54
CA ALA A 77 2.26 24.47 6.44
C ALA A 77 0.78 24.17 6.70
N GLY A 78 0.44 23.39 7.72
CA GLY A 78 -0.94 23.06 8.10
C GLY A 78 -1.38 21.63 7.80
N ILE A 79 -0.48 20.73 7.39
CA ILE A 79 -0.79 19.29 7.20
C ILE A 79 -0.78 18.58 8.55
N GLU A 80 -1.94 18.06 8.99
CA GLU A 80 -2.05 17.41 10.30
C GLU A 80 -1.34 16.07 10.34
N HIS A 81 -1.49 15.26 9.30
CA HIS A 81 -0.91 13.92 9.21
C HIS A 81 0.12 13.82 8.09
N VAL A 82 1.41 13.84 8.45
CA VAL A 82 2.51 13.57 7.52
C VAL A 82 2.89 12.10 7.67
N GLY A 83 2.47 11.30 6.70
CA GLY A 83 2.46 9.85 6.77
C GLY A 83 3.54 9.18 5.93
N VAL A 84 3.73 7.90 6.20
CA VAL A 84 4.61 7.01 5.45
C VAL A 84 3.98 5.62 5.33
N ALA A 85 4.00 5.02 4.14
CA ALA A 85 3.72 3.60 3.98
C ALA A 85 4.92 2.80 4.50
N MET A 86 4.65 1.79 5.33
CA MET A 86 5.69 0.93 5.89
C MET A 86 5.20 -0.50 6.11
N GLY A 87 6.13 -1.42 6.06
CA GLY A 87 5.91 -2.82 6.39
C GLY A 87 6.36 -3.20 7.79
N SER A 88 5.88 -4.33 8.30
CA SER A 88 6.24 -4.87 9.61
C SER A 88 7.72 -5.22 9.77
N GLY A 89 8.48 -5.24 8.69
CA GLY A 89 9.95 -5.38 8.72
C GLY A 89 10.71 -4.10 9.05
N GLU A 90 10.04 -2.94 9.09
CA GLU A 90 10.65 -1.62 9.29
C GLU A 90 10.48 -1.08 10.72
N VAL A 91 9.85 -1.86 11.61
CA VAL A 91 9.61 -1.45 13.01
C VAL A 91 10.85 -1.50 13.90
N GLN A 92 12.02 -1.77 13.33
CA GLN A 92 13.30 -1.87 14.04
C GLN A 92 14.44 -1.32 13.18
N GLY A 93 15.54 -0.95 13.84
CA GLY A 93 16.77 -0.47 13.18
C GLY A 93 16.63 0.93 12.61
N THR A 94 17.47 1.25 11.64
CA THR A 94 17.58 2.61 11.10
C THR A 94 16.32 3.07 10.34
N SER A 95 15.54 2.14 9.75
CA SER A 95 14.26 2.49 9.15
C SER A 95 13.25 2.95 10.19
N ALA A 96 13.16 2.26 11.33
CA ALA A 96 12.32 2.68 12.46
C ALA A 96 12.70 4.07 12.98
N ASP A 97 14.00 4.32 13.14
CA ASP A 97 14.51 5.63 13.60
C ASP A 97 14.17 6.74 12.60
N LEU A 98 14.37 6.51 11.30
CA LEU A 98 14.03 7.45 10.23
C LEU A 98 12.53 7.76 10.23
N ILE A 99 11.68 6.72 10.29
CA ILE A 99 10.23 6.84 10.30
C ILE A 99 9.75 7.66 11.51
N ALA A 100 10.17 7.28 12.70
CA ALA A 100 9.80 8.00 13.93
C ALA A 100 10.25 9.46 13.93
N ARG A 101 11.41 9.75 13.30
CA ARG A 101 11.95 11.11 13.15
C ARG A 101 11.09 11.97 12.23
N HIS A 102 10.72 11.44 11.04
CA HIS A 102 10.20 12.25 9.95
C HIS A 102 8.68 12.26 9.83
N PHE A 103 7.98 11.30 10.44
CA PHE A 103 6.55 11.12 10.24
C PHE A 103 5.78 11.09 11.56
N ASN A 104 4.53 11.53 11.55
CA ASN A 104 3.59 11.45 12.67
C ASN A 104 2.38 10.55 12.35
N ALA A 105 2.32 10.04 11.13
CA ALA A 105 1.33 9.07 10.70
C ALA A 105 1.98 7.95 9.87
N MET A 106 1.29 6.82 9.75
CA MET A 106 1.74 5.66 8.99
C MET A 106 0.57 4.95 8.32
N THR A 107 0.88 4.25 7.23
CA THR A 107 -0.05 3.37 6.50
C THR A 107 0.58 1.99 6.38
N PRO A 108 -0.10 0.90 6.79
CA PRO A 108 0.37 -0.46 6.52
C PRO A 108 0.46 -0.70 5.02
N GLU A 109 1.66 -0.93 4.48
CA GLU A 109 1.82 -1.14 3.04
C GLU A 109 1.09 -2.40 2.57
N ASN A 110 1.20 -3.51 3.32
CA ASN A 110 0.58 -4.79 2.98
C ASN A 110 -0.19 -5.43 4.14
N GLU A 111 0.18 -5.19 5.38
CA GLU A 111 -0.31 -5.92 6.57
C GLU A 111 -1.79 -5.66 6.88
N GLY A 112 -2.38 -4.59 6.34
CA GLY A 112 -3.80 -4.27 6.45
C GLY A 112 -4.69 -4.92 5.38
N LYS A 113 -4.09 -5.53 4.36
CA LYS A 113 -4.81 -6.10 3.20
C LYS A 113 -5.41 -7.47 3.50
N ALA A 114 -6.45 -7.82 2.76
CA ALA A 114 -7.25 -9.01 3.06
C ALA A 114 -6.46 -10.33 2.97
N ASP A 115 -5.49 -10.45 2.06
CA ASP A 115 -4.65 -11.64 1.93
C ASP A 115 -3.65 -11.80 3.09
N ALA A 116 -3.20 -10.70 3.68
CA ALA A 116 -2.36 -10.73 4.87
C ALA A 116 -3.18 -11.08 6.13
N ILE A 117 -4.34 -10.43 6.30
CA ILE A 117 -5.16 -10.61 7.51
C ILE A 117 -5.95 -11.93 7.49
N GLN A 118 -6.49 -12.33 6.32
CA GLN A 118 -7.34 -13.51 6.21
C GLN A 118 -6.99 -14.36 4.98
N PRO A 119 -5.80 -14.97 4.94
CA PRO A 119 -5.34 -15.75 3.79
C PRO A 119 -6.25 -16.95 3.46
N VAL A 120 -6.95 -17.47 4.44
CA VAL A 120 -7.89 -18.61 4.32
C VAL A 120 -9.20 -18.24 5.04
N GLU A 121 -10.35 -18.64 4.47
CA GLU A 121 -11.67 -18.38 5.03
C GLU A 121 -11.76 -18.84 6.50
N GLY A 122 -12.17 -17.92 7.38
CA GLY A 122 -12.30 -18.16 8.83
C GLY A 122 -10.98 -18.24 9.61
N ARG A 123 -9.81 -18.00 8.96
CA ARG A 123 -8.51 -18.02 9.63
C ARG A 123 -7.83 -16.67 9.48
N PHE A 124 -7.61 -16.00 10.60
CA PHE A 124 -7.05 -14.66 10.66
C PHE A 124 -5.63 -14.68 11.19
N ASP A 125 -4.77 -13.83 10.63
CA ASP A 125 -3.41 -13.54 11.09
C ASP A 125 -3.25 -12.03 11.25
N PHE A 126 -3.21 -11.58 12.49
CA PHE A 126 -3.01 -10.17 12.83
C PHE A 126 -1.56 -9.85 13.19
N SER A 127 -0.65 -10.83 13.12
CA SER A 127 0.73 -10.68 13.62
C SER A 127 1.51 -9.57 12.91
N GLY A 128 1.23 -9.31 11.63
CA GLY A 128 1.84 -8.23 10.86
C GLY A 128 1.33 -6.86 11.31
N ILE A 129 0.00 -6.70 11.30
CA ILE A 129 -0.63 -5.43 11.68
C ILE A 129 -0.39 -5.08 13.16
N ASP A 130 -0.28 -6.08 14.05
CA ASP A 130 0.01 -5.87 15.46
C ASP A 130 1.36 -5.19 15.68
N LYS A 131 2.40 -5.58 14.95
CA LYS A 131 3.71 -4.92 15.02
C LYS A 131 3.63 -3.45 14.63
N LEU A 132 2.81 -3.13 13.62
CA LEU A 132 2.61 -1.75 13.16
C LEU A 132 1.79 -0.94 14.16
N LEU A 133 0.78 -1.53 14.79
CA LEU A 133 0.02 -0.91 15.88
C LEU A 133 0.91 -0.65 17.10
N ASP A 134 1.75 -1.61 17.48
CA ASP A 134 2.71 -1.46 18.60
C ASP A 134 3.72 -0.33 18.28
N PHE A 135 4.18 -0.24 17.04
CA PHE A 135 5.08 0.82 16.60
C PHE A 135 4.40 2.20 16.63
N ALA A 136 3.16 2.28 16.15
CA ALA A 136 2.39 3.53 16.20
C ALA A 136 2.20 4.01 17.65
N ASP A 137 1.84 3.12 18.57
CA ASP A 137 1.67 3.42 19.99
C ASP A 137 2.99 3.87 20.63
N ALA A 138 4.09 3.17 20.36
CA ALA A 138 5.41 3.48 20.93
C ALA A 138 5.93 4.85 20.52
N HIS A 139 5.57 5.32 19.32
CA HIS A 139 6.03 6.58 18.76
C HIS A 139 4.97 7.69 18.73
N GLY A 140 3.76 7.43 19.26
CA GLY A 140 2.65 8.39 19.26
C GLY A 140 2.14 8.74 17.86
N MET A 141 2.30 7.82 16.91
CA MET A 141 1.88 8.00 15.51
C MET A 141 0.41 7.63 15.33
N LYS A 142 -0.22 8.23 14.33
CA LYS A 142 -1.54 7.83 13.86
C LYS A 142 -1.42 6.79 12.75
N MET A 143 -2.44 5.93 12.61
CA MET A 143 -2.50 4.95 11.52
C MET A 143 -3.65 5.28 10.57
N TYR A 144 -3.33 5.39 9.28
CA TYR A 144 -4.29 5.37 8.18
C TYR A 144 -4.39 3.92 7.71
N PHE A 145 -5.49 3.22 8.03
CA PHE A 145 -5.62 1.79 7.76
C PHE A 145 -5.88 1.53 6.27
N HIS A 146 -5.06 0.70 5.65
CA HIS A 146 -5.12 0.34 4.22
C HIS A 146 -5.04 -1.19 4.08
N VAL A 147 -5.93 -1.92 3.49
CA VAL A 147 -7.29 -1.68 3.00
C VAL A 147 -8.07 -3.01 3.11
N PRO A 148 -9.28 -3.04 3.69
CA PRO A 148 -10.05 -4.29 3.82
C PRO A 148 -10.57 -4.83 2.47
N TYR A 149 -10.87 -3.97 1.50
CA TYR A 149 -11.45 -4.41 0.23
C TYR A 149 -10.72 -3.82 -0.98
N TRP A 150 -9.76 -4.56 -1.50
CA TRP A 150 -9.02 -4.28 -2.73
C TRP A 150 -8.77 -5.58 -3.50
N LYS A 151 -9.30 -5.66 -4.74
CA LYS A 151 -9.32 -6.91 -5.50
C LYS A 151 -7.95 -7.58 -5.67
N PRO A 152 -6.84 -6.87 -6.00
CA PRO A 152 -5.55 -7.50 -6.24
C PRO A 152 -5.04 -8.34 -5.08
N GLN A 153 -5.25 -7.89 -3.83
CA GLN A 153 -4.84 -8.60 -2.62
C GLN A 153 -6.05 -9.06 -1.78
N THR A 154 -7.11 -9.49 -2.44
CA THR A 154 -8.21 -10.26 -1.83
C THR A 154 -8.08 -11.72 -2.24
N PRO A 155 -7.99 -12.67 -1.28
CA PRO A 155 -7.83 -14.09 -1.58
C PRO A 155 -8.96 -14.65 -2.43
N ALA A 156 -8.63 -15.60 -3.32
CA ALA A 156 -9.59 -16.17 -4.26
C ALA A 156 -10.84 -16.79 -3.60
N TRP A 157 -10.70 -17.32 -2.39
CA TRP A 157 -11.81 -17.94 -1.65
C TRP A 157 -12.98 -16.97 -1.40
N PHE A 158 -12.71 -15.65 -1.30
CA PHE A 158 -13.76 -14.64 -1.19
C PHE A 158 -14.80 -14.73 -2.29
N PHE A 159 -14.38 -15.16 -3.48
CA PHE A 159 -15.18 -15.16 -4.71
C PHE A 159 -15.55 -16.56 -5.21
N LEU A 160 -15.34 -17.60 -4.39
CA LEU A 160 -15.61 -18.99 -4.75
C LEU A 160 -16.55 -19.65 -3.74
N ASP A 161 -17.54 -20.40 -4.23
CA ASP A 161 -18.34 -21.32 -3.43
C ASP A 161 -18.00 -22.76 -3.84
N ASN A 162 -17.35 -23.52 -2.98
CA ASN A 162 -16.87 -24.88 -3.27
C ASN A 162 -16.09 -24.98 -4.60
N GLY A 163 -15.24 -23.98 -4.90
CA GLY A 163 -14.46 -23.90 -6.13
C GLY A 163 -15.20 -23.34 -7.35
N ARG A 164 -16.50 -23.05 -7.25
CA ARG A 164 -17.30 -22.38 -8.29
C ARG A 164 -17.21 -20.86 -8.09
N PRO A 165 -16.91 -20.07 -9.12
CA PRO A 165 -16.99 -18.61 -9.04
C PRO A 165 -18.41 -18.15 -8.63
N LEU A 166 -18.47 -17.15 -7.75
CA LEU A 166 -19.72 -16.48 -7.39
C LEU A 166 -20.29 -15.73 -8.58
N THR A 167 -21.61 -15.66 -8.63
CA THR A 167 -22.38 -14.95 -9.64
C THR A 167 -23.23 -13.85 -8.98
N ASN A 168 -24.00 -13.10 -9.77
CA ASN A 168 -24.96 -12.12 -9.25
C ASN A 168 -26.27 -12.74 -8.76
N SER A 169 -26.31 -14.05 -8.49
CA SER A 169 -27.49 -14.69 -7.89
C SER A 169 -27.70 -14.19 -6.44
N PRO A 170 -28.94 -14.12 -5.95
CA PRO A 170 -29.20 -13.70 -4.58
C PRO A 170 -28.45 -14.49 -3.51
N ALA A 171 -28.22 -15.79 -3.73
CA ALA A 171 -27.48 -16.66 -2.82
C ALA A 171 -25.99 -16.30 -2.79
N ASP A 172 -25.37 -16.08 -3.96
CA ASP A 172 -23.96 -15.71 -4.09
C ASP A 172 -23.72 -14.29 -3.56
N GLN A 173 -24.62 -13.35 -3.80
CA GLN A 173 -24.59 -12.01 -3.23
C GLN A 173 -24.62 -12.06 -1.70
N ALA A 174 -25.54 -12.86 -1.12
CA ALA A 174 -25.63 -13.01 0.33
C ALA A 174 -24.34 -13.63 0.91
N LEU A 175 -23.74 -14.61 0.22
CA LEU A 175 -22.48 -15.21 0.65
C LEU A 175 -21.32 -14.20 0.64
N LEU A 176 -21.18 -13.42 -0.45
CA LEU A 176 -20.12 -12.42 -0.53
C LEU A 176 -20.27 -11.33 0.54
N LYS A 177 -21.49 -10.83 0.75
CA LYS A 177 -21.78 -9.86 1.83
C LYS A 177 -21.45 -10.42 3.22
N ALA A 178 -21.82 -11.68 3.49
CA ALA A 178 -21.48 -12.32 4.75
C ALA A 178 -19.97 -12.44 4.97
N ARG A 179 -19.20 -12.72 3.91
CA ARG A 179 -17.73 -12.77 3.95
C ARG A 179 -17.11 -11.39 4.19
N MET A 180 -17.62 -10.36 3.49
CA MET A 180 -17.21 -8.98 3.72
C MET A 180 -17.46 -8.57 5.18
N GLU A 181 -18.66 -8.84 5.69
CA GLU A 181 -19.00 -8.52 7.08
C GLU A 181 -18.13 -9.28 8.07
N ALA A 182 -17.91 -10.58 7.89
CA ALA A 182 -17.08 -11.40 8.76
C ALA A 182 -15.63 -10.88 8.80
N HIS A 183 -15.08 -10.47 7.64
CA HIS A 183 -13.75 -9.90 7.54
C HIS A 183 -13.64 -8.57 8.30
N MET A 184 -14.51 -7.61 8.00
CA MET A 184 -14.52 -6.29 8.66
C MET A 184 -14.74 -6.42 10.17
N LYS A 185 -15.68 -7.27 10.58
CA LYS A 185 -15.96 -7.53 11.99
C LYS A 185 -14.75 -8.11 12.72
N ALA A 186 -14.05 -9.06 12.13
CA ALA A 186 -12.87 -9.67 12.76
C ALA A 186 -11.75 -8.65 12.98
N ILE A 187 -11.51 -7.76 12.01
CA ILE A 187 -10.56 -6.65 12.17
C ILE A 187 -10.99 -5.74 13.32
N ALA A 188 -12.26 -5.36 13.38
CA ALA A 188 -12.79 -4.49 14.42
C ALA A 188 -12.74 -5.13 15.81
N ASP A 189 -13.13 -6.40 15.93
CA ASP A 189 -13.06 -7.15 17.20
C ASP A 189 -11.61 -7.25 17.70
N HIS A 190 -10.66 -7.50 16.80
CA HIS A 190 -9.24 -7.55 17.12
C HIS A 190 -8.74 -6.19 17.62
N VAL A 191 -9.01 -5.13 16.90
CA VAL A 191 -8.64 -3.75 17.31
C VAL A 191 -9.29 -3.39 18.65
N ALA A 192 -10.59 -3.69 18.85
CA ALA A 192 -11.27 -3.42 20.09
C ALA A 192 -10.69 -4.22 21.28
N SER A 193 -10.22 -5.45 21.04
CA SER A 193 -9.57 -6.27 22.06
C SER A 193 -8.23 -5.67 22.52
N ARG A 194 -7.48 -5.07 21.61
CA ARG A 194 -6.21 -4.38 21.92
C ARG A 194 -6.44 -3.01 22.56
N TYR A 195 -7.49 -2.31 22.15
CA TYR A 195 -7.83 -0.95 22.57
C TYR A 195 -9.20 -0.86 23.23
N PRO A 196 -9.39 -1.51 24.41
CA PRO A 196 -10.70 -1.59 25.07
C PRO A 196 -11.23 -0.24 25.56
N LYS A 197 -10.39 0.80 25.56
CA LYS A 197 -10.76 2.18 25.90
C LYS A 197 -11.11 3.01 24.68
N GLY A 198 -11.09 2.43 23.47
CA GLY A 198 -11.37 3.15 22.23
C GLY A 198 -10.27 4.12 21.78
N ASN A 199 -9.04 3.96 22.30
CA ASN A 199 -7.90 4.83 22.00
C ASN A 199 -6.96 4.24 20.93
N SER A 200 -7.48 3.49 19.98
CA SER A 200 -6.72 2.96 18.83
C SER A 200 -6.03 4.10 18.06
N PRO A 201 -4.80 3.89 17.56
CA PRO A 201 -4.13 4.86 16.72
C PRO A 201 -4.78 5.03 15.33
N ILE A 202 -5.70 4.13 14.94
CA ILE A 202 -6.39 4.19 13.64
C ILE A 202 -7.31 5.40 13.61
N TRP A 203 -6.96 6.41 12.81
CA TRP A 203 -7.76 7.63 12.66
C TRP A 203 -8.60 7.63 11.38
N ALA A 204 -8.12 6.97 10.32
CA ALA A 204 -8.77 6.88 9.02
C ALA A 204 -8.58 5.48 8.40
N MET A 205 -9.39 5.18 7.38
CA MET A 205 -9.35 3.92 6.65
C MET A 205 -9.73 4.15 5.19
N ASP A 206 -8.92 3.61 4.25
CA ASP A 206 -9.41 3.34 2.91
C ASP A 206 -10.37 2.15 2.97
N VAL A 207 -11.66 2.41 2.78
CA VAL A 207 -12.69 1.35 2.84
C VAL A 207 -12.62 0.47 1.60
N VAL A 208 -12.49 1.10 0.44
CA VAL A 208 -12.26 0.46 -0.85
C VAL A 208 -11.15 1.18 -1.60
N ASN A 209 -10.42 0.46 -2.44
CA ASN A 209 -9.30 0.97 -3.22
C ASN A 209 -9.44 0.59 -4.69
N GLU A 210 -9.15 1.56 -5.60
CA GLU A 210 -8.99 1.34 -7.04
C GLU A 210 -10.22 0.72 -7.71
N VAL A 211 -11.35 1.33 -7.52
CA VAL A 211 -12.63 0.81 -8.03
C VAL A 211 -12.98 1.33 -9.43
N ILE A 212 -12.28 2.37 -9.94
CA ILE A 212 -12.50 2.99 -11.24
C ILE A 212 -11.44 2.52 -12.24
N ASP A 213 -11.84 2.21 -13.47
CA ASP A 213 -10.95 1.83 -14.57
C ASP A 213 -10.24 3.06 -15.17
N ASP A 214 -9.14 2.84 -15.90
CA ASP A 214 -8.40 3.93 -16.56
C ASP A 214 -9.02 4.38 -17.89
N GLY A 215 -10.06 3.71 -18.33
CA GLY A 215 -10.75 4.05 -19.55
C GLY A 215 -12.15 3.49 -19.62
N PRO A 216 -12.96 3.94 -20.59
CA PRO A 216 -14.35 3.57 -20.68
C PRO A 216 -14.51 2.06 -20.90
N ASN A 217 -15.24 1.42 -20.00
CA ASN A 217 -15.55 -0.01 -20.05
C ASN A 217 -17.07 -0.30 -20.12
N GLY A 218 -17.89 0.75 -20.03
CA GLY A 218 -19.36 0.67 -20.14
C GLY A 218 -20.08 0.33 -18.84
N ASN A 219 -19.34 0.16 -17.73
CA ASN A 219 -19.93 0.07 -16.40
C ASN A 219 -20.30 1.47 -15.89
N PRO A 220 -21.24 1.60 -14.94
CA PRO A 220 -21.48 2.89 -14.28
C PRO A 220 -20.19 3.46 -13.70
N HIS A 221 -19.94 4.76 -13.95
CA HIS A 221 -18.71 5.45 -13.55
C HIS A 221 -17.43 4.73 -13.97
N ASP A 222 -17.48 3.96 -15.07
CA ASP A 222 -16.39 3.10 -15.53
C ASP A 222 -15.74 2.27 -14.40
N MET A 223 -16.59 1.75 -13.47
CA MET A 223 -16.12 0.88 -12.40
C MET A 223 -15.45 -0.38 -12.96
N LYS A 224 -14.33 -0.77 -12.33
CA LYS A 224 -13.56 -1.96 -12.73
C LYS A 224 -14.40 -3.22 -12.68
N ASP A 225 -14.32 -4.04 -13.74
CA ASP A 225 -14.98 -5.37 -13.82
C ASP A 225 -14.27 -6.38 -12.89
N THR A 226 -14.37 -6.16 -11.59
CA THR A 226 -13.84 -7.03 -10.54
C THR A 226 -14.85 -8.09 -10.11
N PRO A 227 -14.43 -9.17 -9.42
CA PRO A 227 -15.39 -10.11 -8.82
C PRO A 227 -16.36 -9.45 -7.83
N PHE A 228 -15.94 -8.42 -7.09
CA PHE A 228 -16.87 -7.64 -6.25
C PHE A 228 -17.96 -7.00 -7.08
N PHE A 229 -17.60 -6.32 -8.17
CA PHE A 229 -18.55 -5.67 -9.06
C PHE A 229 -19.45 -6.67 -9.80
N ARG A 230 -18.90 -7.79 -10.31
CA ARG A 230 -19.68 -8.82 -11.00
C ARG A 230 -20.76 -9.44 -10.14
N VAL A 231 -20.52 -9.56 -8.83
CA VAL A 231 -21.46 -10.18 -7.89
C VAL A 231 -22.44 -9.16 -7.33
N LEU A 232 -21.96 -7.98 -6.90
CA LEU A 232 -22.77 -7.00 -6.16
C LEU A 232 -23.10 -5.72 -6.94
N GLY A 233 -22.52 -5.53 -8.14
CA GLY A 233 -22.63 -4.27 -8.87
C GLY A 233 -22.00 -3.11 -8.09
N GLU A 234 -22.46 -1.89 -8.32
CA GLU A 234 -22.07 -0.71 -7.53
C GLU A 234 -22.33 -0.88 -6.04
N GLY A 235 -23.34 -1.67 -5.68
CA GLY A 235 -23.75 -1.91 -4.30
C GLY A 235 -22.66 -2.54 -3.42
N PHE A 236 -21.54 -3.03 -3.99
CA PHE A 236 -20.44 -3.51 -3.16
C PHE A 236 -19.74 -2.36 -2.39
N VAL A 237 -19.66 -1.17 -3.00
CA VAL A 237 -19.09 0.02 -2.34
C VAL A 237 -20.00 0.49 -1.21
N ASP A 238 -21.32 0.51 -1.47
CA ASP A 238 -22.33 0.84 -0.44
C ASP A 238 -22.22 -0.11 0.76
N GLU A 239 -22.16 -1.43 0.51
CA GLU A 239 -22.00 -2.46 1.55
C GLU A 239 -20.70 -2.25 2.34
N ALA A 240 -19.58 -2.02 1.65
CA ALA A 240 -18.28 -1.84 2.28
C ALA A 240 -18.28 -0.64 3.25
N PHE A 241 -18.79 0.52 2.82
CA PHE A 241 -18.86 1.71 3.67
C PHE A 241 -19.84 1.55 4.84
N GLN A 242 -20.99 0.89 4.63
CA GLN A 242 -21.94 0.61 5.70
C GLN A 242 -21.33 -0.32 6.76
N LEU A 243 -20.58 -1.34 6.35
CA LEU A 243 -19.86 -2.24 7.25
C LEU A 243 -18.75 -1.49 8.00
N ALA A 244 -17.96 -0.66 7.30
CA ALA A 244 -16.93 0.14 7.92
C ALA A 244 -17.52 1.09 8.99
N LYS A 245 -18.61 1.79 8.67
CA LYS A 245 -19.28 2.68 9.63
C LYS A 245 -19.86 1.94 10.83
N LYS A 246 -20.40 0.74 10.60
CA LYS A 246 -20.94 -0.12 11.66
C LYS A 246 -19.88 -0.56 12.65
N TYR A 247 -18.71 -0.97 12.17
CA TYR A 247 -17.67 -1.59 12.99
C TYR A 247 -16.57 -0.63 13.43
N PHE A 248 -16.39 0.49 12.74
CA PHE A 248 -15.41 1.55 13.04
C PHE A 248 -16.07 2.95 13.09
N PRO A 249 -17.04 3.17 13.98
CA PRO A 249 -17.85 4.41 13.95
C PRO A 249 -17.04 5.69 14.20
N GLY A 250 -15.85 5.58 14.82
CA GLY A 250 -14.98 6.73 15.15
C GLY A 250 -13.84 6.96 14.14
N VAL A 251 -13.68 6.08 13.14
CA VAL A 251 -12.64 6.16 12.11
C VAL A 251 -13.17 6.91 10.90
N LYS A 252 -12.35 7.78 10.30
CA LYS A 252 -12.71 8.49 9.06
C LYS A 252 -12.66 7.55 7.87
N LEU A 253 -13.71 7.53 7.07
CA LEU A 253 -13.90 6.54 6.00
C LEU A 253 -13.61 7.18 4.63
N PHE A 254 -12.55 6.73 3.99
CA PHE A 254 -12.10 7.21 2.70
C PHE A 254 -12.36 6.20 1.58
N ILE A 255 -12.54 6.72 0.38
CA ILE A 255 -12.38 6.00 -0.88
C ILE A 255 -11.05 6.43 -1.49
N ASN A 256 -10.24 5.49 -2.02
CA ASN A 256 -8.90 5.76 -2.53
C ASN A 256 -8.75 5.37 -4.00
N GLU A 257 -8.09 6.23 -4.79
CA GLU A 257 -7.94 5.99 -6.23
C GLU A 257 -6.64 6.60 -6.78
N TYR A 258 -6.08 5.97 -7.81
CA TYR A 258 -4.92 6.44 -8.54
C TYR A 258 -5.31 7.18 -9.85
N ASN A 259 -4.37 7.87 -10.49
CA ASN A 259 -4.56 8.63 -11.73
C ASN A 259 -5.73 9.63 -11.68
N THR A 260 -6.04 10.17 -10.52
CA THR A 260 -7.11 11.16 -10.33
C THR A 260 -6.77 12.53 -10.93
N ASP A 261 -5.52 12.74 -11.30
CA ASP A 261 -5.02 13.84 -12.14
C ASP A 261 -5.50 13.74 -13.61
N SER A 262 -5.95 12.57 -14.06
CA SER A 262 -6.64 12.42 -15.35
C SER A 262 -8.05 13.02 -15.28
N PRO A 263 -8.40 14.02 -16.13
CA PRO A 263 -9.73 14.66 -16.08
C PRO A 263 -10.90 13.69 -16.29
N SER A 264 -10.75 12.65 -17.14
CA SER A 264 -11.78 11.63 -17.36
C SER A 264 -11.97 10.75 -16.12
N LYS A 265 -10.89 10.15 -15.61
CA LYS A 265 -10.96 9.30 -14.43
C LYS A 265 -11.44 10.06 -13.19
N ARG A 266 -10.99 11.31 -13.03
CA ARG A 266 -11.51 12.21 -11.99
C ARG A 266 -13.01 12.40 -12.08
N ALA A 267 -13.56 12.57 -13.30
CA ALA A 267 -14.99 12.74 -13.50
C ALA A 267 -15.78 11.49 -13.07
N ASP A 268 -15.32 10.29 -13.43
CA ASP A 268 -15.92 9.02 -13.06
C ASP A 268 -15.82 8.78 -11.55
N TYR A 269 -14.64 9.00 -10.98
CA TYR A 269 -14.39 8.86 -9.54
C TYR A 269 -15.30 9.78 -8.70
N LEU A 270 -15.34 11.08 -9.02
CA LEU A 270 -16.19 12.03 -8.31
C LEU A 270 -17.69 11.84 -8.64
N GLY A 271 -18.01 11.30 -9.81
CA GLY A 271 -19.35 10.85 -10.16
C GLY A 271 -19.84 9.77 -9.20
N LEU A 272 -19.03 8.73 -8.97
CA LEU A 272 -19.31 7.68 -7.98
C LEU A 272 -19.46 8.26 -6.57
N VAL A 273 -18.53 9.11 -6.13
CA VAL A 273 -18.60 9.75 -4.80
C VAL A 273 -19.89 10.56 -4.66
N SER A 274 -20.26 11.36 -5.68
CA SER A 274 -21.53 12.12 -5.71
C SER A 274 -22.73 11.22 -5.51
N ASP A 275 -22.77 10.08 -6.16
CA ASP A 275 -23.90 9.15 -6.06
C ASP A 275 -23.94 8.42 -4.71
N LEU A 276 -22.78 8.08 -4.14
CA LEU A 276 -22.67 7.58 -2.77
C LEU A 276 -23.23 8.58 -1.76
N LEU A 277 -22.86 9.85 -1.85
CA LEU A 277 -23.35 10.91 -0.98
C LEU A 277 -24.87 11.11 -1.12
N LYS A 278 -25.42 11.10 -2.35
CA LYS A 278 -26.88 11.18 -2.60
C LYS A 278 -27.64 10.00 -1.97
N ARG A 279 -27.05 8.83 -1.91
CA ARG A 279 -27.60 7.65 -1.24
C ARG A 279 -27.34 7.62 0.26
N HIS A 280 -26.73 8.68 0.82
CA HIS A 280 -26.37 8.77 2.23
C HIS A 280 -25.39 7.68 2.70
N ILE A 281 -24.54 7.19 1.80
CA ILE A 281 -23.45 6.29 2.16
C ILE A 281 -22.39 7.09 2.92
N PRO A 282 -21.86 6.57 4.02
CA PRO A 282 -21.00 7.32 4.94
C PRO A 282 -19.56 7.48 4.43
N VAL A 283 -19.38 8.08 3.24
CA VAL A 283 -18.08 8.52 2.73
C VAL A 283 -17.73 9.82 3.46
N GLU A 284 -16.63 9.82 4.20
CA GLU A 284 -16.16 10.99 4.95
C GLU A 284 -14.94 11.64 4.30
N GLY A 285 -14.27 10.93 3.38
CA GLY A 285 -13.10 11.46 2.70
C GLY A 285 -12.83 10.84 1.33
N VAL A 286 -12.04 11.55 0.55
CA VAL A 286 -11.59 11.19 -0.80
C VAL A 286 -10.08 11.29 -0.82
N SER A 287 -9.39 10.22 -1.21
CA SER A 287 -7.94 10.21 -1.32
C SER A 287 -7.47 10.03 -2.76
N GLN A 288 -6.33 10.66 -3.03
CA GLN A 288 -5.59 10.60 -4.27
C GLN A 288 -4.28 9.88 -3.97
N GLN A 289 -4.01 8.72 -4.59
CA GLN A 289 -2.75 8.01 -4.38
C GLN A 289 -1.54 8.89 -4.74
N SER A 290 -1.62 9.58 -5.86
CA SER A 290 -0.56 10.46 -6.36
C SER A 290 0.75 9.71 -6.65
N HIS A 291 0.66 8.49 -7.20
CA HIS A 291 1.77 7.83 -7.88
C HIS A 291 2.01 8.53 -9.22
N ILE A 292 2.86 9.53 -9.22
CA ILE A 292 3.07 10.40 -10.38
C ILE A 292 4.43 10.18 -11.04
N GLY A 293 4.66 10.84 -12.17
CA GLY A 293 5.91 10.77 -12.90
C GLY A 293 6.49 12.14 -13.22
N LEU A 294 7.69 12.16 -13.82
CA LEU A 294 8.41 13.39 -14.16
C LEU A 294 7.65 14.34 -15.10
N ARG A 295 6.57 13.90 -15.75
CA ARG A 295 5.77 14.70 -16.69
C ARG A 295 4.32 14.89 -16.25
N SER A 296 3.99 14.49 -15.03
CA SER A 296 2.67 14.72 -14.47
C SER A 296 2.41 16.22 -14.34
N ASP A 297 1.18 16.61 -14.63
CA ASP A 297 0.75 18.00 -14.48
C ASP A 297 0.26 18.22 -13.05
N ILE A 298 1.02 18.95 -12.26
CA ILE A 298 0.70 19.21 -10.84
C ILE A 298 -0.57 20.05 -10.70
N GLU A 299 -0.91 20.87 -11.70
CA GLU A 299 -2.17 21.63 -11.70
C GLU A 299 -3.39 20.69 -11.83
N GLU A 300 -3.26 19.53 -12.47
CA GLU A 300 -4.35 18.56 -12.52
C GLU A 300 -4.59 17.88 -11.17
N LEU A 301 -3.55 17.68 -10.34
CA LEU A 301 -3.73 17.25 -8.95
C LEU A 301 -4.47 18.34 -8.14
N ARG A 302 -4.10 19.60 -8.31
CA ARG A 302 -4.81 20.75 -7.70
C ARG A 302 -6.26 20.81 -8.16
N ASN A 303 -6.52 20.61 -9.45
CA ASN A 303 -7.88 20.58 -9.99
C ASN A 303 -8.73 19.49 -9.34
N THR A 304 -8.13 18.34 -8.99
CA THR A 304 -8.83 17.27 -8.27
C THR A 304 -9.19 17.72 -6.84
N ILE A 305 -8.26 18.35 -6.12
CA ILE A 305 -8.53 18.90 -4.77
C ILE A 305 -9.69 19.89 -4.82
N HIS A 306 -9.68 20.81 -5.79
CA HIS A 306 -10.74 21.80 -5.96
C HIS A 306 -12.08 21.18 -6.37
N ALA A 307 -12.06 20.14 -7.21
CA ALA A 307 -13.26 19.42 -7.63
C ALA A 307 -13.92 18.66 -6.47
N VAL A 308 -13.14 18.03 -5.58
CA VAL A 308 -13.65 17.42 -4.34
C VAL A 308 -14.28 18.50 -3.44
N LYS A 309 -13.60 19.62 -3.25
CA LYS A 309 -14.10 20.73 -2.44
C LYS A 309 -15.39 21.33 -3.00
N ALA A 310 -15.53 21.39 -4.32
CA ALA A 310 -16.73 21.85 -5.00
C ALA A 310 -17.89 20.85 -4.89
N LEU A 311 -17.58 19.54 -4.83
CA LEU A 311 -18.58 18.48 -4.67
C LEU A 311 -19.22 18.53 -3.26
N ASP A 312 -18.41 18.51 -2.21
CA ASP A 312 -18.83 18.72 -0.82
C ASP A 312 -17.66 19.32 -0.02
N PRO A 313 -17.81 20.55 0.52
CA PRO A 313 -16.77 21.21 1.30
C PRO A 313 -16.43 20.51 2.64
N ASN A 314 -17.23 19.54 3.07
CA ASN A 314 -16.99 18.79 4.32
C ASN A 314 -16.22 17.49 4.09
N LEU A 315 -16.01 17.06 2.85
CA LEU A 315 -15.18 15.89 2.57
C LEU A 315 -13.73 16.18 2.94
N LEU A 316 -13.17 15.29 3.75
CA LEU A 316 -11.73 15.26 4.01
C LEU A 316 -10.98 14.86 2.75
N GLN A 317 -9.76 15.32 2.59
CA GLN A 317 -8.92 14.95 1.45
C GLN A 317 -7.55 14.51 1.90
N ALA A 318 -7.00 13.51 1.21
CA ALA A 318 -5.67 13.00 1.47
C ALA A 318 -4.90 12.79 0.16
N ILE A 319 -3.59 13.09 0.19
CA ILE A 319 -2.61 12.50 -0.72
C ILE A 319 -2.10 11.25 0.01
N SER A 320 -2.46 10.06 -0.50
CA SER A 320 -2.35 8.82 0.27
C SER A 320 -1.13 7.96 -0.03
N GLU A 321 -0.52 8.10 -1.22
CA GLU A 321 0.52 7.19 -1.70
C GLU A 321 1.59 7.90 -2.55
N LEU A 322 2.05 9.06 -2.10
CA LEU A 322 2.92 9.93 -2.89
C LEU A 322 4.27 9.30 -3.20
N ASP A 323 4.55 9.17 -4.47
CA ASP A 323 5.87 8.93 -5.04
C ASP A 323 6.00 9.57 -6.42
N VAL A 324 7.26 9.79 -6.88
CA VAL A 324 7.54 10.40 -8.18
C VAL A 324 8.46 9.49 -8.99
N GLY A 325 7.88 8.63 -9.82
CA GLY A 325 8.62 7.72 -10.68
C GLY A 325 9.26 8.40 -11.89
N ALA A 326 10.47 7.97 -12.25
CA ALA A 326 11.25 8.51 -13.36
C ALA A 326 11.28 7.59 -14.59
N SER A 327 10.38 6.62 -14.69
CA SER A 327 10.28 5.73 -15.83
C SER A 327 9.58 6.38 -17.03
N GLN A 328 9.87 5.88 -18.24
CA GLN A 328 9.19 6.33 -19.44
C GLN A 328 7.68 6.10 -19.40
N ALA A 329 7.21 5.06 -18.74
CA ALA A 329 5.78 4.78 -18.57
C ALA A 329 5.13 5.72 -17.54
N ALA A 330 5.79 6.02 -16.44
CA ALA A 330 5.32 7.01 -15.47
C ALA A 330 5.13 8.40 -16.10
N ALA A 331 5.93 8.71 -17.13
CA ALA A 331 5.81 9.95 -17.88
C ALA A 331 4.54 10.07 -18.73
N THR A 332 3.79 8.99 -18.95
CA THR A 332 2.57 8.98 -19.77
C THR A 332 1.29 8.94 -18.96
N GLY A 333 1.37 9.06 -17.62
CA GLY A 333 0.21 9.00 -16.73
C GLY A 333 -0.41 7.61 -16.63
N ASN A 334 0.24 6.57 -17.15
CA ASN A 334 -0.28 5.20 -17.13
C ASN A 334 0.43 4.39 -16.04
N SER A 335 -0.16 4.37 -14.83
CA SER A 335 0.38 3.64 -13.69
C SER A 335 0.40 2.11 -13.89
N GLU A 336 -0.50 1.56 -14.69
CA GLU A 336 -0.59 0.11 -14.92
C GLU A 336 0.51 -0.43 -15.86
N ASN A 337 1.11 0.41 -16.72
CA ASN A 337 2.15 0.03 -17.67
C ASN A 337 3.57 0.39 -17.21
N ARG A 338 3.82 0.54 -15.92
CA ARG A 338 5.16 0.87 -15.38
C ARG A 338 6.16 -0.30 -15.45
N ASN A 339 5.68 -1.51 -15.70
CA ASN A 339 6.49 -2.72 -15.66
C ASN A 339 7.59 -2.72 -16.74
N HIS A 340 8.83 -2.98 -16.33
CA HIS A 340 9.99 -3.18 -17.21
C HIS A 340 10.29 -2.02 -18.17
N THR A 341 10.00 -0.78 -17.80
CA THR A 341 10.30 0.40 -18.63
C THR A 341 11.67 0.99 -18.30
N ALA A 342 12.29 1.61 -19.31
CA ALA A 342 13.58 2.27 -19.15
C ALA A 342 13.45 3.60 -18.36
N PRO A 343 14.54 4.05 -17.69
CA PRO A 343 14.60 5.38 -17.12
C PRO A 343 14.52 6.47 -18.20
N ILE A 344 13.98 7.64 -17.84
CA ILE A 344 14.01 8.82 -18.73
C ILE A 344 15.46 9.33 -18.88
N TYR A 345 16.22 9.33 -17.80
CA TYR A 345 17.63 9.71 -17.77
C TYR A 345 18.51 8.49 -17.52
N SER A 346 19.64 8.40 -18.21
CA SER A 346 20.60 7.29 -18.04
C SER A 346 21.52 7.50 -16.82
N ASN A 347 21.61 8.73 -16.30
CA ASN A 347 22.42 9.07 -15.13
C ASN A 347 21.51 9.12 -13.89
N PRO A 348 21.81 8.39 -12.80
CA PRO A 348 21.06 8.43 -11.55
C PRO A 348 20.96 9.82 -10.92
N ASP A 349 22.04 10.63 -10.98
CA ASP A 349 22.04 11.98 -10.40
C ASP A 349 21.10 12.92 -11.16
N ASP A 350 21.04 12.82 -12.50
CA ASP A 350 20.08 13.58 -13.32
C ASP A 350 18.65 13.15 -13.03
N THR A 351 18.41 11.84 -12.79
CA THR A 351 17.12 11.31 -12.40
C THR A 351 16.70 11.88 -11.04
N ALA A 352 17.59 11.82 -10.03
CA ALA A 352 17.31 12.33 -8.70
C ALA A 352 17.05 13.86 -8.71
N ALA A 353 17.80 14.61 -9.51
CA ALA A 353 17.59 16.04 -9.67
C ALA A 353 16.22 16.35 -10.32
N ALA A 354 15.84 15.60 -11.36
CA ALA A 354 14.55 15.76 -12.01
C ALA A 354 13.38 15.44 -11.08
N VAL A 355 13.47 14.36 -10.30
CA VAL A 355 12.52 14.02 -9.24
C VAL A 355 12.41 15.18 -8.23
N GLY A 356 13.55 15.74 -7.80
CA GLY A 356 13.57 16.90 -6.90
C GLY A 356 12.83 18.13 -7.45
N TRP A 357 12.89 18.39 -8.77
CA TRP A 357 12.14 19.49 -9.38
C TRP A 357 10.63 19.25 -9.33
N VAL A 358 10.16 18.02 -9.57
CA VAL A 358 8.73 17.69 -9.45
C VAL A 358 8.26 17.83 -8.00
N TYR A 359 9.06 17.35 -7.03
CA TYR A 359 8.76 17.55 -5.60
C TYR A 359 8.68 19.01 -5.20
N LYS A 360 9.49 19.90 -5.79
CA LYS A 360 9.41 21.34 -5.53
C LYS A 360 8.04 21.91 -5.92
N ASP A 361 7.54 21.54 -7.10
CA ASP A 361 6.23 21.97 -7.55
C ASP A 361 5.11 21.34 -6.70
N LEU A 362 5.25 20.05 -6.36
CA LEU A 362 4.35 19.35 -5.43
C LEU A 362 4.27 20.01 -4.06
N PHE A 363 5.40 20.24 -3.39
CA PHE A 363 5.40 20.86 -2.07
C PHE A 363 4.91 22.31 -2.11
N THR A 364 5.12 23.00 -3.23
CA THR A 364 4.52 24.33 -3.45
C THR A 364 3.00 24.22 -3.50
N MET A 365 2.46 23.28 -4.27
CA MET A 365 1.03 23.01 -4.36
C MET A 365 0.45 22.56 -3.02
N ILE A 366 1.09 21.58 -2.34
CA ILE A 366 0.65 21.08 -1.04
C ILE A 366 0.56 22.20 0.01
N ARG A 367 1.56 23.11 0.07
CA ARG A 367 1.49 24.25 1.00
C ARG A 367 0.35 25.22 0.68
N GLN A 368 0.08 25.44 -0.60
CA GLN A 368 -1.03 26.31 -1.02
C GLN A 368 -2.40 25.69 -0.73
N GLU A 369 -2.49 24.36 -0.78
CA GLU A 369 -3.71 23.60 -0.58
C GLU A 369 -3.81 22.97 0.83
N ALA A 370 -2.90 23.29 1.76
CA ALA A 370 -2.85 22.66 3.08
C ALA A 370 -4.18 22.77 3.86
N GLY A 371 -4.93 23.86 3.68
CA GLY A 371 -6.27 24.01 4.27
C GLY A 371 -7.36 23.10 3.67
N ASN A 372 -7.04 22.36 2.61
CA ASN A 372 -7.93 21.40 1.96
C ASN A 372 -7.44 19.95 2.12
N LEU A 373 -6.24 19.72 2.69
CA LEU A 373 -5.60 18.41 2.83
C LEU A 373 -5.46 18.05 4.31
N GLU A 374 -5.98 16.90 4.70
CA GLU A 374 -5.85 16.34 6.05
C GLU A 374 -4.52 15.59 6.23
N SER A 375 -4.08 14.90 5.18
CA SER A 375 -2.85 14.13 5.24
C SER A 375 -2.09 14.10 3.92
N VAL A 376 -0.76 13.92 4.04
CA VAL A 376 0.15 13.60 2.93
C VAL A 376 0.99 12.42 3.35
N THR A 377 0.86 11.29 2.66
CA THR A 377 1.58 10.03 2.92
C THR A 377 2.51 9.69 1.77
N PHE A 378 3.78 9.49 2.06
CA PHE A 378 4.79 9.01 1.11
C PHE A 378 4.72 7.48 1.03
N TRP A 379 4.78 6.92 -0.19
CA TRP A 379 4.65 5.47 -0.37
C TRP A 379 5.99 4.75 -0.25
N GLY A 380 6.55 4.80 0.96
CA GLY A 380 7.81 4.19 1.37
C GLY A 380 8.68 5.13 2.21
N SER A 381 9.49 4.57 3.10
CA SER A 381 10.35 5.33 4.01
C SER A 381 11.60 5.87 3.33
N ASP A 382 12.18 5.10 2.41
CA ASP A 382 13.36 5.41 1.64
C ASP A 382 13.38 4.61 0.31
N ASN A 383 14.27 4.97 -0.60
CA ASN A 383 14.33 4.34 -1.93
C ASN A 383 14.68 2.85 -1.93
N SER A 384 15.15 2.27 -0.81
CA SER A 384 15.30 0.82 -0.69
C SER A 384 13.98 0.08 -0.44
N ARG A 385 12.91 0.83 -0.13
CA ARG A 385 11.58 0.33 0.25
C ARG A 385 10.50 0.65 -0.77
N THR A 386 10.85 1.29 -1.88
CA THR A 386 9.86 1.59 -2.92
C THR A 386 9.35 0.32 -3.60
N TRP A 387 8.04 0.25 -3.82
CA TRP A 387 7.37 -0.83 -4.56
C TRP A 387 7.86 -0.94 -6.01
N LEU A 388 8.42 0.15 -6.60
CA LEU A 388 8.97 0.17 -7.95
C LEU A 388 10.16 -0.77 -8.12
N HIS A 389 10.85 -1.13 -7.03
CA HIS A 389 11.94 -2.11 -7.04
C HIS A 389 11.44 -3.56 -6.94
N SER A 390 10.14 -3.80 -6.76
CA SER A 390 9.59 -5.16 -6.69
C SER A 390 9.87 -5.95 -7.97
N PRO A 391 10.02 -7.28 -7.90
CA PRO A 391 10.30 -8.10 -9.08
C PRO A 391 9.22 -8.02 -10.18
N SER A 392 8.01 -7.61 -9.84
CA SER A 392 6.91 -7.43 -10.79
C SER A 392 7.01 -6.12 -11.57
N ILE A 393 7.63 -5.10 -10.99
CA ILE A 393 7.81 -3.77 -11.61
C ILE A 393 9.20 -3.65 -12.23
N ASP A 394 10.24 -4.13 -11.53
CA ASP A 394 11.63 -4.25 -11.98
C ASP A 394 12.25 -2.91 -12.45
N GLN A 395 12.16 -1.91 -11.59
CA GLN A 395 12.79 -0.59 -11.78
C GLN A 395 13.79 -0.29 -10.66
N PRO A 396 14.87 -1.09 -10.48
CA PRO A 396 15.78 -0.96 -9.35
C PRO A 396 16.63 0.33 -9.37
N TRP A 397 16.54 1.11 -10.44
CA TRP A 397 17.22 2.38 -10.66
C TRP A 397 16.36 3.59 -10.25
N ASP A 398 15.05 3.40 -10.00
CA ASP A 398 14.15 4.51 -9.68
C ASP A 398 14.37 4.99 -8.23
N GLN A 399 14.27 6.28 -8.01
CA GLN A 399 14.51 6.94 -6.73
C GLN A 399 13.37 7.93 -6.41
N PRO A 400 12.15 7.40 -6.20
CA PRO A 400 10.93 8.20 -6.18
C PRO A 400 10.66 8.94 -4.86
N LEU A 401 11.48 8.73 -3.82
CA LEU A 401 11.19 9.17 -2.45
C LEU A 401 12.18 10.23 -1.94
N PRO A 402 11.81 10.97 -0.87
CA PRO A 402 12.66 12.00 -0.27
C PRO A 402 13.97 11.50 0.32
N PHE A 403 14.06 10.20 0.68
CA PHE A 403 15.27 9.60 1.24
C PHE A 403 15.82 8.51 0.31
N GLY A 404 17.15 8.50 0.15
CA GLY A 404 17.89 7.54 -0.66
C GLY A 404 17.99 6.16 -0.01
N THR A 405 18.61 5.20 -0.71
CA THR A 405 18.76 3.82 -0.25
C THR A 405 19.63 3.66 1.00
N HIS A 406 20.44 4.66 1.33
CA HIS A 406 21.23 4.73 2.56
C HIS A 406 20.64 5.77 3.54
N GLN A 407 19.38 6.13 3.33
CA GLN A 407 18.62 7.07 4.16
C GLN A 407 19.20 8.50 4.16
N GLU A 408 19.95 8.85 3.14
CA GLU A 408 20.40 10.22 2.88
C GLU A 408 19.24 11.09 2.33
N ALA A 409 19.27 12.39 2.68
CA ALA A 409 18.29 13.33 2.13
C ALA A 409 18.58 13.60 0.64
N MET A 410 17.64 13.22 -0.21
CA MET A 410 17.69 13.36 -1.67
C MET A 410 17.30 14.79 -2.11
N PRO A 411 17.50 15.17 -3.40
CA PRO A 411 16.96 16.41 -3.94
C PRO A 411 15.46 16.58 -3.69
N ALA A 412 14.69 15.50 -3.68
CA ALA A 412 13.27 15.47 -3.33
C ALA A 412 13.01 15.96 -1.88
N TYR A 413 13.85 15.60 -0.91
CA TYR A 413 13.75 16.11 0.45
C TYR A 413 14.05 17.62 0.52
N TRP A 414 15.11 18.08 -0.13
CA TRP A 414 15.51 19.49 -0.10
C TRP A 414 14.55 20.43 -0.84
N ALA A 415 13.59 19.87 -1.55
CA ALA A 415 12.48 20.57 -2.17
C ALA A 415 11.34 20.92 -1.16
N SER A 416 11.32 20.26 0.01
CA SER A 416 10.27 20.41 1.04
C SER A 416 10.33 21.76 1.78
#